data_c32afdeb930886e7dfe1c025824fafe7
#
_entry.id   c32afdeb930886e7dfe1c025824fafe7
#
_cell.length_a   1.000
_cell.length_b   1.000
_cell.length_c   1.000
_cell.angle_alpha   90.00
_cell.angle_beta   90.00
_cell.angle_gamma   90.00
#
_symmetry.space_group_name_H-M   'P 1'
#
loop_
_entity.id
_entity.type
_entity.pdbx_description
1 polymer ?
#
loop_
_entity_poly.entity_id
_entity_poly.type
_entity_poly.pdbx_seq_one_letter_code
_entity_poly.pdbx_strand_id
1 'polypeptide(L)'
;TWIVRNDGVSGAKLEEIATWNLNYQDKNVVMLIGTNNLGGKLFNDATRQEFITDFVDEYKRTIEGLAPRRVFVISILPRNREIDNPHINGYIKELNFALSQMVETLNYGVFLDVYDDFAYEDKMNMNYSLDGLHLNDLGYNILNVRLSKEL
;
A
#
# COMPACT_ATOMS: atom_id res chain seq x y z
N THR A 1 -10.78 18.03 14.46
CA THR A 1 -11.33 17.76 13.11
C THR A 1 -10.19 17.82 12.10
N TRP A 2 -10.06 16.81 11.25
CA TRP A 2 -9.06 16.75 10.20
C TRP A 2 -9.63 17.34 8.91
N ILE A 3 -8.81 18.16 8.23
CA ILE A 3 -9.07 18.54 6.84
C ILE A 3 -8.32 17.52 5.98
N VAL A 4 -9.06 16.76 5.18
CA VAL A 4 -8.51 15.71 4.32
C VAL A 4 -8.55 16.16 2.87
N ARG A 5 -7.40 16.05 2.20
CA ARG A 5 -7.30 16.18 0.76
C ARG A 5 -7.01 14.80 0.16
N ASN A 6 -7.76 14.41 -0.85
CA ASN A 6 -7.54 13.18 -1.56
C ASN A 6 -6.86 13.46 -2.90
N ASP A 7 -5.61 13.05 -3.03
CA ASP A 7 -4.81 13.14 -4.26
C ASP A 7 -4.66 11.77 -4.96
N GLY A 8 -5.45 10.78 -4.53
CA GLY A 8 -5.43 9.44 -5.13
C GLY A 8 -5.86 9.44 -6.59
N VAL A 9 -5.16 8.65 -7.41
CA VAL A 9 -5.44 8.46 -8.83
C VAL A 9 -5.70 6.97 -9.08
N SER A 10 -6.84 6.67 -9.70
CA SER A 10 -7.22 5.29 -10.03
C SER A 10 -6.17 4.65 -10.95
N GLY A 11 -5.77 3.42 -10.63
CA GLY A 11 -4.80 2.68 -11.43
C GLY A 11 -3.34 3.11 -11.27
N ALA A 12 -3.07 4.10 -10.42
CA ALA A 12 -1.72 4.63 -10.25
C ALA A 12 -0.71 3.58 -9.78
N LYS A 13 0.50 3.70 -10.30
CA LYS A 13 1.68 2.98 -9.84
C LYS A 13 2.60 3.91 -9.05
N LEU A 14 3.45 3.33 -8.23
CA LEU A 14 4.33 4.07 -7.34
C LEU A 14 5.19 5.11 -8.07
N GLU A 15 5.80 4.73 -9.19
CA GLU A 15 6.70 5.59 -9.97
C GLU A 15 6.02 6.82 -10.57
N GLU A 16 4.70 6.80 -10.70
CA GLU A 16 3.95 7.93 -11.26
C GLU A 16 3.86 9.09 -10.27
N ILE A 17 3.93 8.84 -8.96
CA ILE A 17 3.79 9.88 -7.92
C ILE A 17 4.84 10.97 -8.09
N ALA A 18 6.08 10.60 -8.42
CA ALA A 18 7.16 11.56 -8.62
C ALA A 18 6.89 12.55 -9.77
N THR A 19 6.01 12.18 -10.72
CA THR A 19 5.66 13.04 -11.86
C THR A 19 4.58 14.07 -11.53
N TRP A 20 3.93 13.98 -10.37
CA TRP A 20 2.80 14.84 -10.00
C TRP A 20 3.22 16.16 -9.33
N ASN A 21 4.51 16.38 -9.11
CA ASN A 21 5.08 17.58 -8.48
C ASN A 21 4.41 17.92 -7.13
N LEU A 22 4.15 16.91 -6.32
CA LEU A 22 3.55 17.06 -5.01
C LEU A 22 4.60 17.43 -3.97
N ASN A 23 4.23 18.32 -3.06
CA ASN A 23 5.03 18.65 -1.87
C ASN A 23 4.10 18.72 -0.67
N TYR A 24 4.40 17.91 0.33
CA TYR A 24 3.58 17.80 1.55
C TYR A 24 4.34 18.24 2.80
N GLN A 25 5.28 19.17 2.64
CA GLN A 25 6.00 19.74 3.78
C GLN A 25 5.00 20.18 4.86
N ASP A 26 5.28 19.82 6.10
CA ASP A 26 4.44 20.06 7.27
C ASP A 26 3.04 19.41 7.25
N LYS A 27 2.81 18.48 6.32
CA LYS A 27 1.56 17.70 6.23
C LYS A 27 1.76 16.26 6.67
N ASN A 28 0.70 15.67 7.19
CA ASN A 28 0.63 14.22 7.34
C ASN A 28 0.17 13.62 6.02
N VAL A 29 0.84 12.56 5.58
CA VAL A 29 0.53 11.86 4.34
C VAL A 29 0.15 10.42 4.65
N VAL A 30 -0.93 9.95 4.05
CA VAL A 30 -1.35 8.55 4.09
C VAL A 30 -1.12 7.95 2.69
N MET A 31 -0.40 6.84 2.62
CA MET A 31 -0.09 6.17 1.36
C MET A 31 -0.62 4.74 1.37
N LEU A 32 -1.46 4.44 0.40
CA LEU A 32 -1.88 3.08 0.04
C LEU A 32 -1.65 2.91 -1.45
N ILE A 33 -0.52 2.35 -1.82
CA ILE A 33 -0.09 2.18 -3.21
C ILE A 33 0.76 0.92 -3.36
N GLY A 34 0.78 0.33 -4.55
CA GLY A 34 1.64 -0.80 -4.89
C GLY A 34 0.91 -1.96 -5.53
N THR A 35 -0.40 -2.12 -5.32
CA THR A 35 -1.13 -3.23 -5.92
C THR A 35 -1.03 -3.23 -7.46
N ASN A 36 -1.05 -2.06 -8.09
CA ASN A 36 -0.93 -1.93 -9.54
C ASN A 36 0.50 -2.20 -10.05
N ASN A 37 1.52 -2.05 -9.20
CA ASN A 37 2.90 -2.39 -9.54
C ASN A 37 3.11 -3.91 -9.65
N LEU A 38 2.36 -4.69 -8.87
CA LEU A 38 2.40 -6.14 -8.92
C LEU A 38 1.79 -6.68 -10.23
N GLY A 39 0.69 -6.08 -10.67
CA GLY A 39 -0.02 -6.55 -11.87
C GLY A 39 -0.36 -8.02 -11.79
N GLY A 40 -0.31 -8.72 -12.92
CA GLY A 40 -0.44 -10.18 -13.00
C GLY A 40 0.90 -10.91 -13.09
N LYS A 41 1.98 -10.30 -12.60
CA LYS A 41 3.34 -10.82 -12.76
C LYS A 41 3.54 -12.18 -12.10
N LEU A 42 4.23 -13.06 -12.81
CA LEU A 42 4.85 -14.26 -12.27
C LEU A 42 6.30 -13.92 -11.93
N PHE A 43 6.71 -14.26 -10.72
CA PHE A 43 8.08 -14.08 -10.27
C PHE A 43 8.75 -15.44 -10.04
N ASN A 44 10.00 -15.59 -10.47
CA ASN A 44 10.90 -16.57 -9.85
C ASN A 44 11.58 -15.92 -8.63
N ASP A 45 12.32 -16.70 -7.86
CA ASP A 45 12.92 -16.22 -6.62
C ASP A 45 13.86 -15.01 -6.83
N ALA A 46 14.68 -15.05 -7.89
CA ALA A 46 15.62 -13.97 -8.19
C ALA A 46 14.91 -12.68 -8.59
N THR A 47 13.95 -12.74 -9.52
CA THR A 47 13.20 -11.57 -10.00
C THR A 47 12.29 -11.01 -8.93
N ARG A 48 11.77 -11.84 -8.01
CA ARG A 48 10.95 -11.38 -6.88
C ARG A 48 11.79 -10.56 -5.91
N GLN A 49 12.97 -11.01 -5.54
CA GLN A 49 13.86 -10.28 -4.64
C GLN A 49 14.31 -8.96 -5.24
N GLU A 50 14.67 -8.94 -6.50
CA GLU A 50 15.02 -7.72 -7.23
C GLU A 50 13.85 -6.74 -7.25
N PHE A 51 12.63 -7.23 -7.56
CA PHE A 51 11.43 -6.40 -7.56
C PHE A 51 11.15 -5.79 -6.17
N ILE A 52 11.24 -6.58 -5.10
CA ILE A 52 11.02 -6.09 -3.73
C ILE A 52 12.03 -5.01 -3.38
N THR A 53 13.30 -5.24 -3.65
CA THR A 53 14.37 -4.27 -3.37
C THR A 53 14.14 -2.96 -4.11
N ASP A 54 13.90 -3.03 -5.42
CA ASP A 54 13.69 -1.84 -6.26
C ASP A 54 12.43 -1.08 -5.86
N PHE A 55 11.35 -1.79 -5.56
CA PHE A 55 10.09 -1.19 -5.15
C PHE A 55 10.23 -0.46 -3.81
N VAL A 56 10.86 -1.08 -2.82
CA VAL A 56 11.07 -0.50 -1.49
C VAL A 56 11.99 0.73 -1.57
N ASP A 57 13.05 0.66 -2.36
CA ASP A 57 13.94 1.80 -2.59
C ASP A 57 13.21 2.97 -3.27
N GLU A 58 12.39 2.68 -4.27
CA GLU A 58 11.55 3.69 -4.94
C GLU A 58 10.52 4.28 -3.97
N TYR A 59 9.91 3.44 -3.13
CA TYR A 59 8.94 3.89 -2.13
C TYR A 59 9.58 4.88 -1.15
N LYS A 60 10.78 4.57 -0.66
CA LYS A 60 11.53 5.45 0.23
C LYS A 60 11.87 6.78 -0.45
N ARG A 61 12.38 6.74 -1.69
CA ARG A 61 12.66 7.96 -2.45
C ARG A 61 11.41 8.80 -2.68
N THR A 62 10.28 8.16 -2.94
CA THR A 62 8.99 8.83 -3.11
C THR A 62 8.58 9.55 -1.83
N ILE A 63 8.64 8.90 -0.68
CA ILE A 63 8.36 9.52 0.62
C ILE A 63 9.28 10.73 0.87
N GLU A 64 10.57 10.56 0.66
CA GLU A 64 11.56 11.62 0.86
C GLU A 64 11.28 12.82 -0.06
N GLY A 65 10.90 12.57 -1.31
CA GLY A 65 10.54 13.61 -2.28
C GLY A 65 9.26 14.37 -1.92
N LEU A 66 8.30 13.72 -1.29
CA LEU A 66 7.07 14.35 -0.78
C LEU A 66 7.33 15.22 0.46
N ALA A 67 8.42 14.97 1.17
CA ALA A 67 8.85 15.70 2.37
C ALA A 67 7.77 15.86 3.45
N PRO A 68 7.04 14.79 3.85
CA PRO A 68 5.95 14.92 4.79
C PRO A 68 6.45 15.17 6.22
N ARG A 69 5.59 15.79 7.06
CA ARG A 69 5.84 15.85 8.50
C ARG A 69 5.78 14.44 9.13
N ARG A 70 4.75 13.67 8.77
CA ARG A 70 4.60 12.25 9.11
C ARG A 70 4.04 11.51 7.89
N VAL A 71 4.44 10.27 7.72
CA VAL A 71 3.89 9.39 6.69
C VAL A 71 3.31 8.14 7.34
N PHE A 72 2.09 7.80 6.94
CA PHE A 72 1.40 6.56 7.32
C PHE A 72 1.34 5.68 6.09
N VAL A 73 2.13 4.62 6.09
CA VAL A 73 2.18 3.65 4.99
C VAL A 73 1.25 2.50 5.35
N ILE A 74 0.18 2.36 4.58
CA ILE A 74 -0.77 1.26 4.73
C ILE A 74 -0.24 0.05 3.96
N SER A 75 -0.29 -1.13 4.57
CA SER A 75 0.06 -2.38 3.89
C SER A 75 -0.78 -2.59 2.63
N ILE A 76 -0.19 -3.16 1.61
CA ILE A 76 -0.91 -3.55 0.38
C ILE A 76 -1.93 -4.63 0.76
N LEU A 77 -3.16 -4.46 0.28
CA LEU A 77 -4.28 -5.32 0.63
C LEU A 77 -4.22 -6.68 -0.09
N PRO A 78 -4.82 -7.73 0.47
CA PRO A 78 -4.95 -9.00 -0.22
C PRO A 78 -5.81 -8.86 -1.48
N ARG A 79 -5.69 -9.79 -2.41
CA ARG A 79 -6.45 -9.85 -3.66
C ARG A 79 -7.23 -11.15 -3.76
N ASN A 80 -8.32 -11.12 -4.50
CA ASN A 80 -9.16 -12.30 -4.76
C ASN A 80 -9.84 -12.17 -6.13
N ARG A 81 -9.06 -12.27 -7.21
CA ARG A 81 -9.55 -12.26 -8.58
C ARG A 81 -9.07 -13.51 -9.30
N GLU A 82 -9.90 -14.07 -10.16
CA GLU A 82 -9.53 -15.27 -10.95
C GLU A 82 -8.36 -15.03 -11.90
N ILE A 83 -8.18 -13.78 -12.35
CA ILE A 83 -7.10 -13.40 -13.27
C ILE A 83 -5.75 -13.22 -12.57
N ASP A 84 -5.73 -13.19 -11.23
CA ASP A 84 -4.50 -12.99 -10.48
C ASP A 84 -3.67 -14.29 -10.46
N ASN A 85 -2.35 -14.10 -10.40
CA ASN A 85 -1.44 -15.18 -10.11
C ASN A 85 -1.85 -15.86 -8.79
N PRO A 86 -1.94 -17.20 -8.72
CA PRO A 86 -2.29 -17.92 -7.49
C PRO A 86 -1.40 -17.61 -6.28
N HIS A 87 -0.16 -17.13 -6.53
CA HIS A 87 0.81 -16.79 -5.48
C HIS A 87 0.82 -15.29 -5.13
N ILE A 88 -0.09 -14.50 -5.69
CA ILE A 88 -0.04 -13.03 -5.55
C ILE A 88 -0.07 -12.57 -4.08
N ASN A 89 -0.89 -13.20 -3.26
CA ASN A 89 -1.01 -12.82 -1.85
C ASN A 89 0.25 -13.17 -1.04
N GLY A 90 0.95 -14.24 -1.40
CA GLY A 90 2.27 -14.54 -0.84
C GLY A 90 3.29 -13.45 -1.17
N TYR A 91 3.31 -12.97 -2.41
CA TYR A 91 4.18 -11.87 -2.84
C TYR A 91 3.82 -10.56 -2.14
N ILE A 92 2.53 -10.27 -1.96
CA ILE A 92 2.06 -9.12 -1.22
C ILE A 92 2.56 -9.14 0.23
N LYS A 93 2.48 -10.27 0.90
CA LYS A 93 2.96 -10.41 2.29
C LYS A 93 4.46 -10.18 2.41
N GLU A 94 5.25 -10.73 1.48
CA GLU A 94 6.70 -10.48 1.43
C GLU A 94 7.01 -9.00 1.20
N LEU A 95 6.29 -8.36 0.29
CA LEU A 95 6.46 -6.94 0.00
C LEU A 95 6.06 -6.07 1.18
N ASN A 96 4.95 -6.38 1.84
CA ASN A 96 4.51 -5.67 3.05
C ASN A 96 5.53 -5.79 4.18
N PHE A 97 6.14 -6.95 4.36
CA PHE A 97 7.21 -7.13 5.34
C PHE A 97 8.41 -6.22 5.04
N ALA A 98 8.87 -6.21 3.80
CA ALA A 98 9.97 -5.36 3.38
C ALA A 98 9.64 -3.85 3.52
N LEU A 99 8.40 -3.44 3.19
CA LEU A 99 7.94 -2.07 3.42
C LEU A 99 7.94 -1.72 4.90
N SER A 100 7.47 -2.60 5.77
CA SER A 100 7.48 -2.35 7.21
C SER A 100 8.88 -2.10 7.74
N GLN A 101 9.86 -2.88 7.29
CA GLN A 101 11.25 -2.71 7.67
C GLN A 101 11.83 -1.38 7.18
N MET A 102 11.49 -0.97 5.97
CA MET A 102 11.90 0.34 5.43
C MET A 102 11.31 1.48 6.25
N VAL A 103 10.01 1.42 6.55
CA VAL A 103 9.32 2.47 7.32
C VAL A 103 9.90 2.61 8.72
N GLU A 104 10.34 1.53 9.37
CA GLU A 104 11.04 1.58 10.65
C GLU A 104 12.34 2.41 10.60
N THR A 105 12.96 2.55 9.44
CA THR A 105 14.14 3.41 9.28
C THR A 105 13.82 4.90 9.24
N LEU A 106 12.53 5.26 9.11
CA LEU A 106 12.06 6.63 9.04
C LEU A 106 11.49 7.03 10.41
N ASN A 107 12.12 8.00 11.09
CA ASN A 107 11.68 8.45 12.41
C ASN A 107 10.32 9.17 12.38
N TYR A 108 9.84 9.55 11.19
CA TYR A 108 8.54 10.17 10.95
C TYR A 108 7.53 9.22 10.28
N GLY A 109 7.89 7.96 10.13
CA GLY A 109 7.08 6.95 9.45
C GLY A 109 6.32 6.05 10.42
N VAL A 110 5.10 5.67 10.03
CA VAL A 110 4.27 4.66 10.69
C VAL A 110 3.83 3.67 9.64
N PHE A 111 4.11 2.38 9.84
CA PHE A 111 3.55 1.32 9.01
C PHE A 111 2.27 0.79 9.65
N LEU A 112 1.16 0.85 8.92
CA LEU A 112 -0.13 0.35 9.37
C LEU A 112 -0.44 -0.95 8.65
N ASP A 113 -0.21 -2.07 9.32
CA ASP A 113 -0.53 -3.39 8.78
C ASP A 113 -2.01 -3.68 8.97
N VAL A 114 -2.73 -3.72 7.86
CA VAL A 114 -4.16 -4.02 7.80
C VAL A 114 -4.45 -5.27 6.97
N TYR A 115 -3.42 -5.99 6.52
CA TYR A 115 -3.60 -7.13 5.64
C TYR A 115 -4.62 -8.15 6.21
N ASP A 116 -4.43 -8.54 7.46
CA ASP A 116 -5.28 -9.54 8.10
C ASP A 116 -6.70 -9.03 8.39
N ASP A 117 -6.89 -7.72 8.52
CA ASP A 117 -8.23 -7.14 8.67
C ASP A 117 -9.09 -7.35 7.42
N PHE A 118 -8.45 -7.48 6.26
CA PHE A 118 -9.13 -7.64 4.97
C PHE A 118 -9.02 -9.06 4.40
N ALA A 119 -8.25 -9.94 5.02
CA ALA A 119 -8.05 -11.29 4.53
C ALA A 119 -9.05 -12.28 5.14
N TYR A 120 -9.55 -13.17 4.29
CA TYR A 120 -10.27 -14.38 4.67
C TYR A 120 -9.70 -15.54 3.86
N GLU A 121 -9.24 -16.58 4.53
CA GLU A 121 -8.53 -17.71 3.89
C GLU A 121 -7.40 -17.23 2.96
N ASP A 122 -6.63 -16.25 3.44
CA ASP A 122 -5.48 -15.64 2.74
C ASP A 122 -5.83 -14.95 1.42
N LYS A 123 -7.07 -14.52 1.24
CA LYS A 123 -7.55 -13.74 0.09
C LYS A 123 -8.38 -12.57 0.56
N MET A 124 -8.60 -11.58 -0.32
CA MET A 124 -9.54 -10.49 -0.03
C MET A 124 -10.89 -11.07 0.39
N ASN A 125 -11.35 -10.66 1.57
CA ASN A 125 -12.70 -10.99 2.05
C ASN A 125 -13.73 -10.27 1.18
N MET A 126 -14.59 -11.04 0.52
CA MET A 126 -15.57 -10.50 -0.43
C MET A 126 -16.71 -9.73 0.26
N ASN A 127 -16.79 -9.73 1.60
CA ASN A 127 -17.65 -8.80 2.33
C ASN A 127 -17.16 -7.35 2.22
N TYR A 128 -15.86 -7.14 1.91
CA TYR A 128 -15.23 -5.82 1.85
C TYR A 128 -14.91 -5.37 0.43
N SER A 129 -15.20 -6.21 -0.57
CA SER A 129 -14.91 -5.94 -1.98
C SER A 129 -15.91 -6.66 -2.89
N LEU A 130 -16.34 -5.99 -3.96
CA LEU A 130 -17.18 -6.63 -4.99
C LEU A 130 -16.37 -7.37 -6.03
N ASP A 131 -15.16 -6.87 -6.34
CA ASP A 131 -14.33 -7.37 -7.45
C ASP A 131 -13.04 -8.08 -6.99
N GLY A 132 -12.84 -8.19 -5.67
CA GLY A 132 -11.66 -8.83 -5.09
C GLY A 132 -10.38 -7.97 -5.15
N LEU A 133 -10.51 -6.68 -5.49
CA LEU A 133 -9.40 -5.72 -5.56
C LEU A 133 -9.73 -4.40 -4.86
N HIS A 134 -10.85 -3.77 -5.21
CA HIS A 134 -11.26 -2.48 -4.68
C HIS A 134 -12.16 -2.66 -3.46
N LEU A 135 -11.99 -1.81 -2.46
CA LEU A 135 -12.83 -1.81 -1.28
C LEU A 135 -14.23 -1.26 -1.60
N ASN A 136 -15.24 -1.86 -1.00
CA ASN A 136 -16.59 -1.31 -0.91
C ASN A 136 -16.71 -0.38 0.31
N ASP A 137 -17.90 0.16 0.56
CA ASP A 137 -18.15 1.09 1.67
C ASP A 137 -17.80 0.50 3.03
N LEU A 138 -18.12 -0.79 3.26
CA LEU A 138 -17.77 -1.47 4.50
C LEU A 138 -16.25 -1.61 4.66
N GLY A 139 -15.54 -1.95 3.59
CA GLY A 139 -14.09 -2.03 3.58
C GLY A 139 -13.44 -0.68 3.91
N TYR A 140 -13.91 0.40 3.32
CA TYR A 140 -13.43 1.76 3.64
C TYR A 140 -13.72 2.15 5.08
N ASN A 141 -14.87 1.76 5.64
CA ASN A 141 -15.17 2.03 7.04
C ASN A 141 -14.18 1.33 7.98
N ILE A 142 -13.80 0.10 7.70
CA ILE A 142 -12.78 -0.63 8.48
C ILE A 142 -11.43 0.08 8.37
N LEU A 143 -11.02 0.45 7.18
CA LEU A 143 -9.76 1.17 6.96
C LEU A 143 -9.74 2.50 7.72
N ASN A 144 -10.84 3.26 7.68
CA ASN A 144 -10.96 4.53 8.38
C ASN A 144 -10.87 4.37 9.90
N VAL A 145 -11.47 3.32 10.47
CA VAL A 145 -11.38 3.02 11.91
C VAL A 145 -9.93 2.74 12.30
N ARG A 146 -9.23 1.91 11.52
CA ARG A 146 -7.83 1.58 11.76
C ARG A 146 -6.93 2.82 11.67
N LEU A 147 -7.12 3.62 10.62
CA LEU A 147 -6.34 4.83 10.39
C LEU A 147 -6.59 5.89 11.46
N SER A 148 -7.83 6.06 11.91
CA SER A 148 -8.20 7.04 12.93
C SER A 148 -7.51 6.79 14.28
N LYS A 149 -7.14 5.57 14.59
CA LYS A 149 -6.41 5.23 15.80
C LYS A 149 -4.94 5.71 15.77
N GLU A 150 -4.39 5.91 14.57
CA GLU A 150 -3.00 6.34 14.37
C GLU A 150 -2.86 7.87 14.19
N LEU A 151 -3.91 8.50 13.74
CA LEU A 151 -3.96 9.98 13.55
C LEU A 151 -4.30 10.73 14.88
#